data_7581a7db2b45d878fb6439f66555331a
#
_entry.id   7581a7db2b45d878fb6439f66555331a
#
_cell.length_a   1.000
_cell.length_b   1.000
_cell.length_c   1.000
_cell.angle_alpha   90.00
_cell.angle_beta   90.00
_cell.angle_gamma   90.00
#
_symmetry.space_group_name_H-M   'P 1'
#
loop_
_entity.id
_entity.type
_entity.pdbx_description
1 polymer ?
#
loop_
_entity_poly.entity_id
_entity_poly.type
_entity_poly.pdbx_seq_one_letter_code
_entity_poly.pdbx_strand_id
1 'polypeptide(L)'
;MATPVLVNGLTGVQGTPIFVRPGKFDIQGYHIYNPSNAAAFVSFYDIEVAPTVGTTVPKWVGVLPTLTNSSHDFAQPAGLYFEKGLWVAAATAIDGNTNPSASVVINLAMS
;
A
#
# COMPACT_ATOMS: atom_id res chain seq x y z
N MET A 1 -18.71 16.89 5.82
CA MET A 1 -17.60 15.97 6.11
C MET A 1 -17.80 14.69 5.31
N ALA A 2 -16.78 14.25 4.60
CA ALA A 2 -16.87 13.02 3.83
C ALA A 2 -16.85 11.79 4.75
N THR A 3 -17.66 10.79 4.43
CA THR A 3 -17.62 9.50 5.12
C THR A 3 -16.33 8.78 4.73
N PRO A 4 -15.53 8.32 5.71
CA PRO A 4 -14.33 7.55 5.38
C PRO A 4 -14.66 6.28 4.58
N VAL A 5 -13.82 5.98 3.60
CA VAL A 5 -13.87 4.72 2.87
C VAL A 5 -12.89 3.76 3.51
N LEU A 6 -13.37 2.58 3.87
CA LEU A 6 -12.55 1.54 4.49
C LEU A 6 -12.28 0.43 3.50
N VAL A 7 -11.01 0.08 3.34
CA VAL A 7 -10.60 -1.12 2.65
C VAL A 7 -10.11 -2.10 3.71
N ASN A 8 -10.87 -3.15 3.96
CA ASN A 8 -10.57 -4.13 5.00
C ASN A 8 -10.14 -5.45 4.38
N GLY A 9 -8.99 -5.94 4.84
CA GLY A 9 -8.51 -7.26 4.45
C GLY A 9 -8.16 -7.38 2.98
N LEU A 10 -7.61 -6.33 2.36
CA LEU A 10 -7.07 -6.43 1.00
C LEU A 10 -5.93 -7.45 1.00
N THR A 11 -6.18 -8.61 0.43
CA THR A 11 -5.23 -9.72 0.36
C THR A 11 -4.65 -9.85 -1.04
N GLY A 12 -3.65 -10.73 -1.20
CA GLY A 12 -3.02 -10.96 -2.50
C GLY A 12 -2.05 -9.86 -2.91
N VAL A 13 -1.63 -9.01 -1.98
CA VAL A 13 -0.69 -7.93 -2.29
C VAL A 13 0.70 -8.50 -2.45
N GLN A 14 1.19 -8.46 -3.67
CA GLN A 14 2.47 -9.03 -4.11
C GLN A 14 3.13 -8.10 -5.12
N GLY A 15 4.13 -8.61 -5.86
CA GLY A 15 4.81 -7.86 -6.89
C GLY A 15 3.94 -7.48 -8.09
N THR A 16 2.77 -8.08 -8.27
CA THR A 16 1.78 -7.62 -9.24
C THR A 16 0.92 -6.54 -8.59
N PRO A 17 0.90 -5.31 -9.12
CA PRO A 17 0.18 -4.23 -8.47
C PRO A 17 -1.34 -4.43 -8.53
N ILE A 18 -2.02 -3.97 -7.49
CA ILE A 18 -3.47 -4.02 -7.36
C ILE A 18 -4.02 -2.61 -7.37
N PHE A 19 -5.02 -2.36 -8.22
CA PHE A 19 -5.74 -1.09 -8.26
C PHE A 19 -6.72 -1.02 -7.09
N VAL A 20 -6.65 0.05 -6.30
CA VAL A 20 -7.51 0.22 -5.14
C VAL A 20 -8.59 1.26 -5.38
N ARG A 21 -8.22 2.44 -5.89
CA ARG A 21 -9.16 3.54 -6.00
C ARG A 21 -8.69 4.59 -7.00
N PRO A 22 -9.58 5.11 -7.87
CA PRO A 22 -9.24 6.21 -8.77
C PRO A 22 -9.42 7.58 -8.11
N GLY A 23 -8.84 8.62 -8.71
CA GLY A 23 -9.13 10.00 -8.42
C GLY A 23 -8.43 10.56 -7.20
N LYS A 24 -9.04 11.60 -6.63
CA LYS A 24 -8.46 12.40 -5.55
C LYS A 24 -9.00 11.97 -4.20
N PHE A 25 -8.10 11.71 -3.25
CA PHE A 25 -8.47 11.34 -1.89
C PHE A 25 -7.24 11.38 -0.98
N ASP A 26 -7.45 11.23 0.31
CA ASP A 26 -6.38 11.09 1.30
C ASP A 26 -6.44 9.70 1.92
N ILE A 27 -5.28 9.08 2.14
CA ILE A 27 -5.15 7.95 3.05
C ILE A 27 -4.94 8.54 4.45
N GLN A 28 -5.83 8.22 5.38
CA GLN A 28 -5.79 8.74 6.74
C GLN A 28 -5.10 7.79 7.70
N GLY A 29 -5.09 6.51 7.39
CA GLY A 29 -4.40 5.52 8.18
C GLY A 29 -4.34 4.17 7.50
N TYR A 30 -3.47 3.31 8.00
CA TYR A 30 -3.35 1.95 7.52
C TYR A 30 -3.03 0.98 8.65
N HIS A 31 -3.37 -0.29 8.42
CA HIS A 31 -2.85 -1.42 9.16
C HIS A 31 -2.42 -2.48 8.16
N ILE A 32 -1.16 -2.87 8.21
CA ILE A 32 -0.56 -3.79 7.24
C ILE A 32 0.06 -4.96 8.00
N TYR A 33 -0.20 -6.19 7.52
CA TYR A 33 0.38 -7.40 8.08
C TYR A 33 1.23 -8.12 7.03
N ASN A 34 2.45 -8.48 7.42
CA ASN A 34 3.37 -9.27 6.60
C ASN A 34 3.44 -10.70 7.14
N PRO A 35 2.70 -11.66 6.56
CA PRO A 35 2.74 -13.05 6.97
C PRO A 35 3.91 -13.83 6.38
N SER A 36 4.75 -13.20 5.56
CA SER A 36 5.85 -13.89 4.88
C SER A 36 7.03 -14.16 5.82
N ASN A 37 7.93 -15.01 5.38
CA ASN A 37 9.10 -15.41 6.17
C ASN A 37 10.32 -14.49 5.96
N ALA A 38 10.13 -13.34 5.36
CA ALA A 38 11.15 -12.32 5.15
C ALA A 38 10.51 -10.94 5.18
N ALA A 39 11.32 -9.89 5.29
CA ALA A 39 10.81 -8.53 5.23
C ALA A 39 10.09 -8.27 3.91
N ALA A 40 9.02 -7.48 3.95
CA ALA A 40 8.28 -7.05 2.79
C ALA A 40 8.32 -5.53 2.67
N PHE A 41 8.45 -5.05 1.44
CA PHE A 41 8.41 -3.63 1.09
C PHE A 41 7.07 -3.38 0.43
N VAL A 42 6.22 -2.56 1.06
CA VAL A 42 4.89 -2.23 0.56
C VAL A 42 4.95 -0.85 -0.05
N SER A 43 4.48 -0.73 -1.29
CA SER A 43 4.53 0.52 -2.05
C SER A 43 3.13 0.99 -2.41
N PHE A 44 2.87 2.28 -2.24
CA PHE A 44 1.66 2.97 -2.70
C PHE A 44 2.04 3.89 -3.85
N TYR A 45 1.35 3.72 -4.99
CA TYR A 45 1.60 4.48 -6.20
C TYR A 45 0.44 5.41 -6.50
N ASP A 46 0.75 6.68 -6.74
CA ASP A 46 -0.22 7.70 -7.19
C ASP A 46 -0.13 7.82 -8.71
N ILE A 47 -0.87 6.99 -9.42
CA ILE A 47 -0.77 6.86 -10.88
C ILE A 47 -2.09 6.33 -11.44
N GLU A 48 -2.43 6.72 -12.68
CA GLU A 48 -3.68 6.30 -13.33
C GLU A 48 -3.60 4.90 -13.93
N VAL A 49 -2.44 4.51 -14.40
CA VAL A 49 -2.22 3.21 -15.06
C VAL A 49 -1.38 2.31 -14.16
N ALA A 50 -1.41 1.01 -14.40
CA ALA A 50 -0.67 0.06 -13.60
C ALA A 50 0.83 0.42 -13.57
N PRO A 51 1.43 0.56 -12.37
CA PRO A 51 2.86 0.83 -12.26
C PRO A 51 3.68 -0.40 -12.63
N THR A 52 4.94 -0.17 -12.99
CA THR A 52 5.93 -1.25 -13.12
C THR A 52 6.66 -1.33 -11.79
N VAL A 53 6.35 -2.33 -10.99
CA VAL A 53 6.95 -2.51 -9.66
C VAL A 53 8.45 -2.70 -9.80
N GLY A 54 9.22 -1.95 -9.03
CA GLY A 54 10.68 -1.92 -9.12
C GLY A 54 11.23 -0.85 -10.05
N THR A 55 10.39 -0.23 -10.88
CA THR A 55 10.80 0.81 -11.85
C THR A 55 10.05 2.12 -11.61
N THR A 56 8.72 2.07 -11.51
CA THR A 56 7.91 3.25 -11.21
C THR A 56 8.19 3.72 -9.78
N VAL A 57 8.42 5.02 -9.60
CA VAL A 57 8.68 5.59 -8.26
C VAL A 57 7.37 5.64 -7.48
N PRO A 58 7.29 4.97 -6.32
CA PRO A 58 6.09 5.03 -5.48
C PRO A 58 5.99 6.36 -4.75
N LYS A 59 4.76 6.74 -4.39
CA LYS A 59 4.54 7.89 -3.53
C LYS A 59 4.93 7.62 -2.08
N TRP A 60 4.76 6.38 -1.63
CA TRP A 60 5.06 5.97 -0.27
C TRP A 60 5.53 4.52 -0.25
N VAL A 61 6.51 4.24 0.59
CA VAL A 61 7.04 2.89 0.81
C VAL A 61 7.14 2.62 2.30
N GLY A 62 6.63 1.47 2.72
CA GLY A 62 6.80 0.99 4.09
C GLY A 62 7.53 -0.35 4.10
N VAL A 63 8.31 -0.59 5.14
CA VAL A 63 9.03 -1.85 5.34
C VAL A 63 8.45 -2.57 6.55
N LEU A 64 8.07 -3.82 6.37
CA LEU A 64 7.56 -4.65 7.45
C LEU A 64 8.49 -5.85 7.65
N PRO A 65 9.03 -6.01 8.88
CA PRO A 65 9.76 -7.24 9.21
C PRO A 65 8.88 -8.48 9.03
N THR A 66 9.53 -9.63 8.99
CA THR A 66 8.84 -10.92 8.84
C THR A 66 7.82 -11.14 9.96
N LEU A 67 6.66 -11.71 9.61
CA LEU A 67 5.58 -12.09 10.54
C LEU A 67 5.16 -10.94 11.47
N THR A 68 5.14 -9.72 10.95
CA THR A 68 4.91 -8.50 11.74
C THR A 68 3.78 -7.69 11.13
N ASN A 69 3.10 -6.91 11.97
CA ASN A 69 2.14 -5.91 11.50
C ASN A 69 2.65 -4.50 11.82
N SER A 70 2.11 -3.53 11.11
CA SER A 70 2.38 -2.12 11.33
C SER A 70 1.09 -1.34 11.14
N SER A 71 0.83 -0.40 12.05
CA SER A 71 -0.30 0.52 11.97
C SER A 71 0.21 1.93 12.05
N HIS A 72 -0.39 2.82 11.29
CA HIS A 72 -0.04 4.23 11.34
C HIS A 72 -1.24 5.09 10.93
N ASP A 73 -1.43 6.18 11.67
CA ASP A 73 -2.38 7.22 11.30
C ASP A 73 -1.59 8.42 10.78
N PHE A 74 -1.90 8.85 9.56
CA PHE A 74 -1.30 10.04 9.01
C PHE A 74 -1.88 11.28 9.68
N ALA A 75 -1.05 12.32 9.86
CA ALA A 75 -1.44 13.53 10.55
C ALA A 75 -2.66 14.18 9.90
N GLN A 76 -3.68 14.46 10.73
CA GLN A 76 -4.87 15.16 10.29
C GLN A 76 -4.63 16.68 10.27
N PRO A 77 -5.34 17.41 9.39
CA PRO A 77 -6.35 16.94 8.42
C PRO A 77 -5.76 16.44 7.10
N ALA A 78 -4.46 16.54 6.92
CA ALA A 78 -3.84 16.35 5.61
C ALA A 78 -3.84 14.90 5.13
N GLY A 79 -3.44 13.95 6.01
CA GLY A 79 -3.28 12.58 5.56
C GLY A 79 -2.18 12.43 4.50
N LEU A 80 -2.20 11.32 3.78
CA LEU A 80 -1.36 11.09 2.60
C LEU A 80 -2.22 11.29 1.35
N TYR A 81 -1.98 12.37 0.61
CA TYR A 81 -2.83 12.80 -0.48
C TYR A 81 -2.50 12.10 -1.79
N PHE A 82 -3.56 11.67 -2.51
CA PHE A 82 -3.47 11.10 -3.85
C PHE A 82 -4.29 11.93 -4.84
N GLU A 83 -3.78 12.12 -6.05
CA GLU A 83 -4.46 12.88 -7.09
C GLU A 83 -4.99 12.02 -8.23
N LYS A 84 -4.28 10.97 -8.59
CA LYS A 84 -4.54 10.19 -9.81
C LYS A 84 -5.20 8.85 -9.53
N GLY A 85 -4.90 8.27 -8.40
CA GLY A 85 -5.43 6.98 -8.03
C GLY A 85 -4.41 6.19 -7.24
N LEU A 86 -4.86 5.14 -6.55
CA LEU A 86 -4.02 4.33 -5.69
C LEU A 86 -3.85 2.93 -6.27
N TRP A 87 -2.60 2.56 -6.49
CA TRP A 87 -2.17 1.18 -6.72
C TRP A 87 -1.28 0.76 -5.57
N VAL A 88 -1.36 -0.51 -5.17
CA VAL A 88 -0.51 -1.07 -4.11
C VAL A 88 0.21 -2.31 -4.61
N ALA A 89 1.42 -2.53 -4.09
CA ALA A 89 2.20 -3.72 -4.37
C ALA A 89 3.09 -4.04 -3.19
N ALA A 90 3.60 -5.27 -3.13
CA ALA A 90 4.57 -5.69 -2.12
C ALA A 90 5.64 -6.55 -2.77
N ALA A 91 6.88 -6.36 -2.34
CA ALA A 91 8.03 -7.09 -2.87
C ALA A 91 9.04 -7.37 -1.76
N THR A 92 10.03 -8.20 -2.06
CA THR A 92 11.08 -8.54 -1.10
C THR A 92 12.23 -7.54 -1.04
N ALA A 93 12.25 -6.57 -1.98
CA ALA A 93 13.23 -5.50 -2.01
C ALA A 93 12.58 -4.20 -2.49
N ILE A 94 13.14 -3.06 -2.06
CA ILE A 94 12.55 -1.74 -2.34
C ILE A 94 12.52 -1.42 -3.85
N ASP A 95 13.51 -1.88 -4.59
CA ASP A 95 13.64 -1.66 -6.03
C ASP A 95 13.38 -2.93 -6.84
N GLY A 96 12.78 -3.95 -6.23
CA GLY A 96 12.51 -5.22 -6.87
C GLY A 96 11.02 -5.46 -7.08
N ASN A 97 10.72 -6.58 -7.73
CA ASN A 97 9.34 -7.02 -7.97
C ASN A 97 9.13 -8.48 -7.61
N THR A 98 10.04 -9.09 -6.86
CA THR A 98 9.92 -10.47 -6.41
C THR A 98 8.83 -10.57 -5.35
N ASN A 99 7.91 -11.53 -5.54
CA ASN A 99 6.81 -11.74 -4.60
C ASN A 99 7.32 -12.15 -3.22
N PRO A 100 6.71 -11.62 -2.14
CA PRO A 100 6.90 -12.19 -0.81
C PRO A 100 6.45 -13.67 -0.78
N SER A 101 6.98 -14.46 0.15
CA SER A 101 6.60 -15.89 0.28
C SER A 101 5.14 -16.06 0.65
N ALA A 102 4.52 -15.05 1.25
CA ALA A 102 3.08 -14.98 1.48
C ALA A 102 2.62 -13.55 1.21
N SER A 103 1.41 -13.41 0.69
CA SER A 103 0.85 -12.11 0.33
C SER A 103 0.64 -11.22 1.54
N VAL A 104 0.96 -9.95 1.40
CA VAL A 104 0.72 -8.93 2.44
C VAL A 104 -0.77 -8.61 2.51
N VAL A 105 -1.27 -8.34 3.71
CA VAL A 105 -2.66 -7.94 3.94
C VAL A 105 -2.69 -6.48 4.34
N ILE A 106 -3.53 -5.69 3.66
CA ILE A 106 -3.61 -4.24 3.86
C ILE A 106 -5.03 -3.84 4.25
N ASN A 107 -5.13 -2.98 5.26
CA ASN A 107 -6.36 -2.30 5.64
C ASN A 107 -6.10 -0.81 5.56
N LEU A 108 -6.99 -0.07 4.92
CA LEU A 108 -6.84 1.36 4.68
C LEU A 108 -8.08 2.12 5.14
N ALA A 109 -7.85 3.31 5.72
CA ALA A 109 -8.89 4.30 5.94
C ALA A 109 -8.62 5.49 5.02
N MET A 110 -9.58 5.82 4.17
CA MET A 110 -9.46 6.87 3.17
C MET A 110 -10.61 7.85 3.25
N SER A 111 -10.37 9.07 2.83
CA SER A 111 -11.41 10.09 2.72
C SER A 111 -12.21 10.00 1.43
#